data_4d7145002f56f4b0994bb71f5dd7e92f
#
_entry.id   4d7145002f56f4b0994bb71f5dd7e92f
#
_cell.length_a   1.000
_cell.length_b   1.000
_cell.length_c   1.000
_cell.angle_alpha   90.00
_cell.angle_beta   90.00
_cell.angle_gamma   90.00
#
_symmetry.space_group_name_H-M   'P 1'
#
loop_
_entity.id
_entity.type
_entity.pdbx_description
1 polymer ?
#
loop_
_entity_poly.entity_id
_entity_poly.type
_entity_poly.pdbx_seq_one_letter_code
_entity_poly.pdbx_strand_id
1 'polypeptide(L)'
;MNIDDIVVSKLIFDRFAEKFKDSMEVDVAIAGAGPAGLTAARYLAKAGKKVVIFERKLSPGGGMWGGGMTFPTIIVQEQSKDILEETGIKIRDEGEGYY
;
A
#
# COMPACT_ATOMS: atom_id res chain seq x y z
N MET A 1 -21.02 30.16 -9.24
CA MET A 1 -19.68 30.19 -8.62
C MET A 1 -18.64 30.10 -9.72
N ASN A 2 -17.73 31.04 -9.77
CA ASN A 2 -16.62 30.99 -10.73
C ASN A 2 -15.41 30.32 -10.09
N ILE A 3 -14.82 29.37 -10.81
CA ILE A 3 -13.60 28.70 -10.38
C ILE A 3 -12.41 29.47 -10.98
N ASP A 4 -11.48 29.86 -10.14
CA ASP A 4 -10.24 30.48 -10.54
C ASP A 4 -9.15 29.41 -10.62
N ASP A 5 -8.71 29.10 -11.84
CA ASP A 5 -7.72 28.04 -12.08
C ASP A 5 -6.36 28.35 -11.43
N ILE A 6 -6.01 29.62 -11.29
CA ILE A 6 -4.76 30.01 -10.63
C ILE A 6 -4.83 29.69 -9.15
N VAL A 7 -5.95 29.98 -8.48
CA VAL A 7 -6.15 29.64 -7.07
C VAL A 7 -6.12 28.14 -6.88
N VAL A 8 -6.81 27.39 -7.72
CA VAL A 8 -6.82 25.92 -7.66
C VAL A 8 -5.42 25.34 -7.83
N SER A 9 -4.67 25.82 -8.81
CA SER A 9 -3.30 25.35 -9.07
C SER A 9 -2.36 25.63 -7.90
N LYS A 10 -2.45 26.81 -7.30
CA LYS A 10 -1.65 27.15 -6.10
C LYS A 10 -1.98 26.24 -4.92
N LEU A 11 -3.26 25.98 -4.69
CA LEU A 11 -3.69 25.11 -3.60
C LEU A 11 -3.21 23.66 -3.79
N ILE A 12 -3.28 23.15 -5.01
CA ILE A 12 -2.77 21.82 -5.34
C ILE A 12 -1.27 21.75 -5.08
N PHE A 13 -0.52 22.72 -5.54
CA PHE A 13 0.92 22.79 -5.33
C PHE A 13 1.27 22.90 -3.84
N ASP A 14 0.57 23.75 -3.10
CA ASP A 14 0.82 23.91 -1.66
C ASP A 14 0.60 22.62 -0.89
N ARG A 15 -0.49 21.90 -1.18
CA ARG A 15 -0.76 20.61 -0.53
C ARG A 15 0.27 19.55 -0.91
N PHE A 16 0.67 19.50 -2.17
CA PHE A 16 1.75 18.62 -2.61
C PHE A 16 3.08 18.94 -1.91
N ALA A 17 3.44 20.23 -1.84
CA ALA A 17 4.67 20.66 -1.19
C ALA A 17 4.71 20.27 0.29
N GLU A 18 3.61 20.45 1.03
CA GLU A 18 3.50 20.02 2.42
C GLU A 18 3.75 18.53 2.57
N LYS A 19 3.07 17.73 1.77
CA LYS A 19 3.18 16.27 1.80
C LYS A 19 4.59 15.80 1.43
N PHE A 20 5.17 16.41 0.42
CA PHE A 20 6.52 16.08 -0.02
C PHE A 20 7.57 16.41 1.03
N LYS A 21 7.47 17.58 1.64
CA LYS A 21 8.37 18.00 2.73
C LYS A 21 8.27 17.07 3.93
N ASP A 22 7.06 16.67 4.29
CA ASP A 22 6.85 15.72 5.39
C ASP A 22 7.50 14.36 5.10
N SER A 23 7.56 13.97 3.83
CA SER A 23 8.17 12.72 3.38
C SER A 23 9.70 12.77 3.30
N MET A 24 10.31 13.94 3.46
CA MET A 24 11.78 14.09 3.39
C MET A 24 12.49 13.60 4.65
N GLU A 25 11.79 13.58 5.80
CA GLU A 25 12.34 13.11 7.06
C GLU A 25 11.50 11.94 7.57
N VAL A 26 11.96 10.74 7.31
CA VAL A 26 11.27 9.51 7.70
C VAL A 26 12.27 8.52 8.30
N ASP A 27 11.77 7.60 9.10
CA ASP A 27 12.60 6.50 9.62
C ASP A 27 12.92 5.47 8.54
N VAL A 28 11.93 5.18 7.67
CA VAL A 28 12.07 4.19 6.60
C VAL A 28 11.37 4.68 5.34
N ALA A 29 12.07 4.62 4.23
CA ALA A 29 11.52 4.85 2.90
C ALA A 29 11.46 3.52 2.15
N ILE A 30 10.28 3.17 1.64
CA ILE A 30 10.05 1.93 0.91
C ILE A 30 9.81 2.26 -0.55
N ALA A 31 10.54 1.59 -1.42
CA ALA A 31 10.36 1.70 -2.87
C ALA A 31 9.39 0.60 -3.33
N GLY A 32 8.21 1.00 -3.75
CA GLY A 32 7.19 0.11 -4.27
C GLY A 32 6.13 -0.28 -3.24
N ALA A 33 4.86 -0.18 -3.66
CA ALA A 33 3.69 -0.54 -2.86
C ALA A 33 3.11 -1.89 -3.31
N GLY A 34 3.98 -2.86 -3.56
CA GLY A 34 3.59 -4.25 -3.75
C GLY A 34 3.31 -4.95 -2.42
N PRO A 35 2.97 -6.24 -2.42
CA PRO A 35 2.66 -6.97 -1.19
C PRO A 35 3.77 -6.91 -0.14
N ALA A 36 5.01 -7.06 -0.56
CA ALA A 36 6.16 -7.01 0.35
C ALA A 36 6.33 -5.64 0.99
N GLY A 37 6.28 -4.57 0.18
CA GLY A 37 6.41 -3.19 0.66
C GLY A 37 5.28 -2.78 1.59
N LEU A 38 4.04 -3.12 1.25
CA LEU A 38 2.87 -2.85 2.08
C LEU A 38 2.93 -3.59 3.41
N THR A 39 3.35 -4.86 3.40
CA THR A 39 3.48 -5.67 4.61
C THR A 39 4.58 -5.10 5.51
N ALA A 40 5.74 -4.76 4.96
CA ALA A 40 6.83 -4.14 5.71
C ALA A 40 6.39 -2.81 6.33
N ALA A 41 5.71 -1.96 5.55
CA ALA A 41 5.20 -0.68 6.04
C ALA A 41 4.23 -0.85 7.21
N ARG A 42 3.34 -1.84 7.14
CA ARG A 42 2.39 -2.13 8.21
C ARG A 42 3.10 -2.46 9.52
N TYR A 43 4.06 -3.37 9.49
CA TYR A 43 4.78 -3.76 10.70
C TYR A 43 5.65 -2.64 11.25
N LEU A 44 6.31 -1.87 10.38
CA LEU A 44 7.12 -0.72 10.80
C LEU A 44 6.25 0.38 11.41
N ALA A 45 5.10 0.67 10.83
CA ALA A 45 4.17 1.65 11.37
C ALA A 45 3.59 1.20 12.72
N LYS A 46 3.27 -0.09 12.87
CA LYS A 46 2.85 -0.66 14.17
C LYS A 46 3.93 -0.52 15.23
N ALA A 47 5.20 -0.57 14.85
CA ALA A 47 6.34 -0.35 15.75
C ALA A 47 6.62 1.12 16.03
N GLY A 48 5.78 2.03 15.56
CA GLY A 48 5.91 3.47 15.82
C GLY A 48 6.88 4.20 14.90
N LYS A 49 7.32 3.57 13.82
CA LYS A 49 8.22 4.20 12.85
C LYS A 49 7.45 5.09 11.88
N LYS A 50 8.05 6.20 11.49
CA LYS A 50 7.54 7.03 10.41
C LYS A 50 7.98 6.43 9.09
N VAL A 51 7.01 5.94 8.31
CA VAL A 51 7.26 5.21 7.06
C VAL A 51 6.63 5.95 5.90
N VAL A 52 7.34 6.01 4.78
CA VAL A 52 6.80 6.48 3.51
C VAL A 52 7.02 5.41 2.45
N ILE A 53 6.02 5.24 1.58
CA ILE A 53 6.12 4.35 0.43
C ILE A 53 6.07 5.21 -0.84
N PHE A 54 7.05 5.01 -1.70
CA PHE A 54 7.07 5.64 -3.02
C PHE A 54 6.61 4.63 -4.07
N GLU A 55 5.48 4.89 -4.71
CA GLU A 55 4.90 4.05 -5.75
C GLU A 55 4.83 4.82 -7.06
N ARG A 56 5.35 4.21 -8.12
CA ARG A 56 5.33 4.84 -9.47
C ARG A 56 3.99 4.72 -10.18
N LYS A 57 3.16 3.76 -9.78
CA LYS A 57 1.82 3.56 -10.35
C LYS A 57 0.77 4.28 -9.52
N LEU A 58 -0.37 4.58 -10.11
CA LEU A 58 -1.46 5.25 -9.43
C LEU A 58 -2.16 4.36 -8.39
N SER A 59 -2.05 3.03 -8.53
CA SER A 59 -2.69 2.09 -7.62
C SER A 59 -1.66 1.27 -6.85
N PRO A 60 -1.81 1.12 -5.52
CA PRO A 60 -0.97 0.19 -4.76
C PRO A 60 -1.37 -1.28 -5.04
N GLY A 61 -0.54 -2.20 -4.58
CA GLY A 61 -0.80 -3.65 -4.69
C GLY A 61 0.13 -4.38 -5.65
N GLY A 62 0.93 -3.67 -6.43
CA GLY A 62 1.86 -4.26 -7.39
C GLY A 62 1.13 -4.99 -8.51
N GLY A 63 1.68 -6.13 -8.93
CA GLY A 63 1.09 -6.94 -10.00
C GLY A 63 0.14 -8.03 -9.51
N MET A 64 -0.09 -8.16 -8.22
CA MET A 64 -0.84 -9.29 -7.65
C MET A 64 -2.29 -9.34 -8.15
N TRP A 65 -2.97 -8.20 -8.20
CA TRP A 65 -4.37 -8.13 -8.64
C TRP A 65 -4.55 -8.33 -10.15
N GLY A 66 -3.45 -8.22 -10.92
CA GLY A 66 -3.46 -8.48 -12.37
C GLY A 66 -2.95 -9.86 -12.73
N GLY A 67 -2.50 -10.67 -11.76
CA GLY A 67 -2.07 -12.04 -11.98
C GLY A 67 -3.22 -13.03 -11.98
N GLY A 68 -2.91 -14.30 -12.24
CA GLY A 68 -3.89 -15.37 -12.20
C GLY A 68 -5.06 -15.18 -13.15
N MET A 69 -4.86 -14.53 -14.27
CA MET A 69 -5.91 -14.21 -15.26
C MET A 69 -7.10 -13.42 -14.66
N THR A 70 -6.83 -12.64 -13.61
CA THR A 70 -7.83 -11.83 -12.91
C THR A 70 -8.98 -12.62 -12.25
N PHE A 71 -8.75 -13.87 -11.92
CA PHE A 71 -9.71 -14.63 -11.11
C PHE A 71 -9.86 -14.00 -9.72
N PRO A 72 -11.05 -14.07 -9.12
CA PRO A 72 -11.34 -13.41 -7.83
C PRO A 72 -10.78 -14.14 -6.61
N THR A 73 -9.92 -15.14 -6.81
CA THR A 73 -9.39 -15.98 -5.75
C THR A 73 -7.88 -16.14 -5.90
N ILE A 74 -7.16 -16.08 -4.79
CA ILE A 74 -5.75 -16.45 -4.74
C ILE A 74 -5.57 -17.59 -3.75
N ILE A 75 -4.56 -18.40 -3.97
CA ILE A 75 -4.18 -19.47 -3.05
C ILE A 75 -2.84 -19.11 -2.43
N VAL A 76 -2.76 -19.22 -1.11
CA VAL A 76 -1.55 -18.91 -0.35
C VAL A 76 -1.14 -20.09 0.52
N GLN A 77 0.13 -20.10 0.89
CA GLN A 77 0.69 -21.07 1.82
C GLN A 77 0.54 -20.58 3.26
N GLU A 78 0.78 -21.49 4.19
CA GLU A 78 0.62 -21.23 5.63
C GLU A 78 1.39 -20.01 6.12
N GLN A 79 2.58 -19.74 5.57
CA GLN A 79 3.39 -18.59 5.97
C GLN A 79 2.70 -17.25 5.72
N SER A 80 1.84 -17.16 4.71
CA SER A 80 1.13 -15.95 4.37
C SER A 80 -0.24 -15.84 5.04
N LYS A 81 -0.78 -16.95 5.51
CA LYS A 81 -2.10 -17.03 6.13
C LYS A 81 -2.25 -16.06 7.30
N ASP A 82 -1.34 -16.13 8.25
CA ASP A 82 -1.43 -15.33 9.46
C ASP A 82 -1.35 -13.83 9.18
N ILE A 83 -0.50 -13.45 8.24
CA ILE A 83 -0.36 -12.05 7.81
C ILE A 83 -1.69 -11.54 7.21
N LEU A 84 -2.33 -12.34 6.38
CA LEU A 84 -3.60 -11.96 5.75
C LEU A 84 -4.74 -11.93 6.77
N GLU A 85 -4.78 -12.86 7.69
CA GLU A 85 -5.78 -12.87 8.77
C GLU A 85 -5.69 -11.62 9.65
N GLU A 86 -4.47 -11.17 9.98
CA GLU A 86 -4.26 -9.93 10.74
C GLU A 86 -4.85 -8.70 10.05
N THR A 87 -4.98 -8.71 8.74
CA THR A 87 -5.58 -7.60 7.98
C THR A 87 -7.09 -7.70 7.83
N GLY A 88 -7.71 -8.73 8.42
CA GLY A 88 -9.15 -8.94 8.36
C GLY A 88 -9.64 -9.68 7.12
N ILE A 89 -8.73 -10.21 6.30
CA ILE A 89 -9.08 -11.00 5.12
C ILE A 89 -9.54 -12.39 5.60
N LYS A 90 -10.68 -12.83 5.06
CA LYS A 90 -11.19 -14.17 5.35
C LYS A 90 -10.40 -15.22 4.58
N ILE A 91 -9.89 -16.19 5.30
CA ILE A 91 -9.11 -17.29 4.74
C ILE A 91 -9.93 -18.59 4.85
N ARG A 92 -9.83 -19.41 3.83
CA ARG A 92 -10.45 -20.72 3.79
C ARG A 92 -9.38 -21.80 3.71
N ASP A 93 -9.42 -22.77 4.61
CA ASP A 93 -8.54 -23.93 4.59
C ASP A 93 -8.99 -24.90 3.48
N GLU A 94 -8.14 -25.09 2.48
CA GLU A 94 -8.39 -26.03 1.37
C GLU A 94 -7.72 -27.39 1.57
N GLY A 95 -7.05 -27.58 2.70
CA GLY A 95 -6.30 -28.82 3.00
C GLY A 95 -4.88 -28.80 2.45
N GLU A 96 -4.06 -29.70 2.98
CA GLU A 96 -2.67 -29.91 2.54
C GLU A 96 -1.78 -28.65 2.62
N GLY A 97 -2.11 -27.70 3.49
CA GLY A 97 -1.35 -26.45 3.65
C GLY A 97 -1.71 -25.36 2.64
N TYR A 98 -2.81 -25.50 1.93
CA TYR A 98 -3.34 -24.48 1.03
C TYR A 98 -4.51 -23.71 1.66
N TYR A 99 -4.51 -22.40 1.48
CA TYR A 99 -5.50 -21.47 2.03
C TYR A 99 -5.97 -20.45 1.03
#